data_ef8808a213cdab37a0396c5faea600b1
#
_entry.id   ef8808a213cdab37a0396c5faea600b1
#
_cell.length_a   1.000
_cell.length_b   1.000
_cell.length_c   1.000
_cell.angle_alpha   90.00
_cell.angle_beta   90.00
_cell.angle_gamma   90.00
#
_symmetry.space_group_name_H-M   'P 1'
#
loop_
_entity.id
_entity.type
_entity.pdbx_description
1 polymer ?
#
loop_
_entity_poly.entity_id
_entity_poly.type
_entity_poly.pdbx_seq_one_letter_code
_entity_poly.pdbx_strand_id
1 'polypeptide(L)'
;MPRLRKSCARVCVISSLRAPLISATIRLVSTANILTIACLDRPGIVHSISGFIMACDGNIDEAAEFNDHETGMFFMRVKFACSQPSQDILRAQFLEFAKPFDMRWQLHTSNQSMPTVLFVSKEGHCLNDLLYRWQSGHLPIDIRAVISNHRDLEQLAAKYQVPFHYFAITPATKTVVEAQQYALIESKGAQLVVLARYMQVLSADLCAKLVGRAINIHHSFLPSFKGANPYQQAHHRGVKQCGATAHYVTAGLDDGPIIEQDVARTDHSMSLESLITQGHDTECQVLARAVKWHSEHRVLVNGQKTVVFK
;
A
#
# COMPACT_ATOMS: atom_id res chain seq x y z
N MET A 1 -84.15 21.85 -54.56
CA MET A 1 -82.74 22.16 -54.48
C MET A 1 -82.23 21.65 -53.16
N PRO A 2 -81.44 20.63 -53.16
CA PRO A 2 -80.36 20.54 -52.14
C PRO A 2 -79.04 20.08 -52.76
N ARG A 3 -77.95 20.55 -52.12
CA ARG A 3 -76.56 20.42 -52.55
C ARG A 3 -75.97 19.07 -52.13
N LEU A 4 -75.25 18.40 -53.02
CA LEU A 4 -74.44 17.24 -52.81
C LEU A 4 -73.25 17.61 -51.96
N ARG A 5 -72.96 16.81 -50.89
CA ARG A 5 -71.71 16.81 -50.15
C ARG A 5 -70.91 15.64 -50.60
N LYS A 6 -69.66 15.91 -51.11
CA LYS A 6 -68.70 14.95 -51.45
C LYS A 6 -67.96 14.45 -50.19
N SER A 7 -68.00 13.17 -49.93
CA SER A 7 -67.22 12.51 -48.90
C SER A 7 -65.77 12.34 -49.38
N CYS A 8 -64.82 12.89 -48.61
CA CYS A 8 -63.42 12.73 -48.86
C CYS A 8 -62.88 11.65 -47.91
N ALA A 9 -62.56 10.48 -48.42
CA ALA A 9 -61.92 9.39 -47.68
C ALA A 9 -60.44 9.74 -47.44
N ARG A 10 -60.07 9.93 -46.16
CA ARG A 10 -58.63 10.01 -45.77
C ARG A 10 -58.06 8.63 -45.63
N VAL A 11 -57.09 8.34 -46.50
CA VAL A 11 -56.19 7.19 -46.36
C VAL A 11 -55.26 7.44 -45.20
N CYS A 12 -55.37 6.61 -44.17
CA CYS A 12 -54.48 6.64 -43.00
C CYS A 12 -53.21 5.82 -43.33
N VAL A 13 -52.10 6.51 -43.63
CA VAL A 13 -50.78 5.87 -43.77
C VAL A 13 -50.25 5.56 -42.38
N ILE A 14 -50.21 4.29 -42.01
CA ILE A 14 -49.59 3.81 -40.79
C ILE A 14 -48.07 3.81 -41.05
N SER A 15 -47.38 4.85 -40.60
CA SER A 15 -45.93 4.87 -40.55
C SER A 15 -45.47 3.94 -39.42
N SER A 16 -44.84 2.81 -39.77
CA SER A 16 -44.17 1.91 -38.86
C SER A 16 -42.98 2.61 -38.22
N LEU A 17 -43.14 3.07 -37.00
CA LEU A 17 -42.03 3.49 -36.12
C LEU A 17 -41.18 2.26 -35.78
N ARG A 18 -40.04 2.10 -36.45
CA ARG A 18 -38.98 1.24 -36.00
C ARG A 18 -38.39 1.86 -34.73
N ALA A 19 -38.63 1.25 -33.58
CA ALA A 19 -37.90 1.55 -32.35
C ALA A 19 -36.40 1.31 -32.59
N PRO A 20 -35.50 2.21 -32.14
CA PRO A 20 -34.09 1.94 -32.19
C PRO A 20 -33.79 0.75 -31.26
N LEU A 21 -33.18 -0.30 -31.80
CA LEU A 21 -32.53 -1.35 -31.03
C LEU A 21 -31.42 -0.68 -30.21
N ILE A 22 -31.73 -0.36 -28.95
CA ILE A 22 -30.72 -0.03 -27.96
C ILE A 22 -29.94 -1.33 -27.74
N SER A 23 -28.83 -1.47 -28.45
CA SER A 23 -27.83 -2.46 -28.14
C SER A 23 -27.35 -2.17 -26.71
N ALA A 24 -27.91 -2.87 -25.75
CA ALA A 24 -27.36 -2.92 -24.38
C ALA A 24 -26.01 -3.62 -24.50
N THR A 25 -24.96 -2.83 -24.73
CA THR A 25 -23.59 -3.29 -24.57
C THR A 25 -23.47 -3.65 -23.09
N ILE A 26 -23.57 -4.94 -22.79
CA ILE A 26 -23.16 -5.47 -21.47
C ILE A 26 -21.69 -5.07 -21.35
N ARG A 27 -21.39 -4.00 -20.63
CA ARG A 27 -20.03 -3.73 -20.19
C ARG A 27 -19.67 -4.89 -19.27
N LEU A 28 -18.94 -5.84 -19.80
CA LEU A 28 -18.21 -6.80 -18.97
C LEU A 28 -17.49 -5.95 -17.91
N VAL A 29 -17.74 -6.27 -16.66
CA VAL A 29 -17.06 -5.58 -15.54
C VAL A 29 -15.58 -5.89 -15.70
N SER A 30 -14.84 -4.94 -16.28
CA SER A 30 -13.39 -5.09 -16.43
C SER A 30 -12.76 -5.06 -15.05
N THR A 31 -12.02 -6.10 -14.71
CA THR A 31 -11.26 -6.16 -13.46
C THR A 31 -9.99 -5.34 -13.65
N ALA A 32 -9.79 -4.34 -12.79
CA ALA A 32 -8.56 -3.58 -12.77
C ALA A 32 -7.46 -4.37 -12.04
N ASN A 33 -6.32 -4.54 -12.71
CA ASN A 33 -5.17 -5.30 -12.23
C ASN A 33 -3.94 -4.40 -12.07
N ILE A 34 -3.04 -4.78 -11.17
CA ILE A 34 -1.73 -4.15 -11.00
C ILE A 34 -0.66 -5.21 -11.21
N LEU A 35 0.22 -4.98 -12.18
CA LEU A 35 1.39 -5.80 -12.45
C LEU A 35 2.63 -5.03 -12.04
N THR A 36 3.46 -5.62 -11.19
CA THR A 36 4.77 -5.09 -10.81
C THR A 36 5.87 -5.99 -11.30
N ILE A 37 6.95 -5.41 -11.80
CA ILE A 37 8.02 -6.12 -12.51
C ILE A 37 9.37 -5.57 -12.07
N ALA A 38 10.34 -6.47 -11.90
CA ALA A 38 11.76 -6.14 -11.75
C ALA A 38 12.61 -7.17 -12.48
N CYS A 39 13.52 -6.74 -13.36
CA CYS A 39 14.46 -7.60 -14.08
C CYS A 39 15.72 -6.81 -14.47
N LEU A 40 16.71 -7.49 -15.03
CA LEU A 40 17.84 -6.82 -15.68
C LEU A 40 17.32 -6.03 -16.90
N ASP A 41 17.81 -4.79 -17.05
CA ASP A 41 17.42 -3.94 -18.16
C ASP A 41 17.95 -4.46 -19.49
N ARG A 42 17.08 -4.49 -20.49
CA ARG A 42 17.41 -4.81 -21.88
C ARG A 42 16.27 -4.44 -22.84
N PRO A 43 16.55 -4.29 -24.14
CA PRO A 43 15.54 -3.99 -25.15
C PRO A 43 14.38 -5.00 -25.16
N GLY A 44 13.16 -4.50 -25.36
CA GLY A 44 11.97 -5.32 -25.58
C GLY A 44 11.11 -5.57 -24.34
N ILE A 45 11.52 -5.16 -23.13
CA ILE A 45 10.75 -5.37 -21.89
C ILE A 45 9.37 -4.74 -21.98
N VAL A 46 9.29 -3.44 -22.26
CA VAL A 46 8.01 -2.70 -22.36
C VAL A 46 7.12 -3.26 -23.48
N HIS A 47 7.72 -3.65 -24.61
CA HIS A 47 6.99 -4.30 -25.70
C HIS A 47 6.37 -5.64 -25.26
N SER A 48 7.12 -6.46 -24.53
CA SER A 48 6.61 -7.73 -23.99
C SER A 48 5.42 -7.52 -23.04
N ILE A 49 5.52 -6.54 -22.14
CA ILE A 49 4.46 -6.23 -21.18
C ILE A 49 3.21 -5.70 -21.87
N SER A 50 3.36 -4.76 -22.80
CA SER A 50 2.23 -4.21 -23.58
C SER A 50 1.60 -5.28 -24.49
N GLY A 51 2.42 -6.18 -25.07
CA GLY A 51 1.96 -7.33 -25.83
C GLY A 51 1.11 -8.30 -25.02
N PHE A 52 1.50 -8.60 -23.77
CA PHE A 52 0.69 -9.38 -22.83
C PHE A 52 -0.67 -8.72 -22.57
N ILE A 53 -0.67 -7.42 -22.25
CA ILE A 53 -1.91 -6.69 -21.93
C ILE A 53 -2.84 -6.69 -23.15
N MET A 54 -2.31 -6.47 -24.34
CA MET A 54 -3.07 -6.55 -25.59
C MET A 54 -3.61 -7.98 -25.83
N ALA A 55 -2.83 -9.02 -25.57
CA ALA A 55 -3.26 -10.41 -25.72
C ALA A 55 -4.39 -10.80 -24.75
N CYS A 56 -4.55 -10.09 -23.63
CA CYS A 56 -5.65 -10.24 -22.68
C CYS A 56 -6.86 -9.32 -22.98
N ASP A 57 -6.89 -8.69 -24.16
CA ASP A 57 -7.89 -7.67 -24.53
C ASP A 57 -7.98 -6.57 -23.44
N GLY A 58 -6.81 -6.16 -22.95
CA GLY A 58 -6.66 -5.20 -21.86
C GLY A 58 -6.29 -3.80 -22.31
N ASN A 59 -6.58 -2.83 -21.45
CA ASN A 59 -6.18 -1.44 -21.63
C ASN A 59 -5.35 -0.97 -20.44
N ILE A 60 -4.27 -0.24 -20.72
CA ILE A 60 -3.40 0.35 -19.69
C ILE A 60 -4.04 1.64 -19.18
N ASP A 61 -4.29 1.70 -17.87
CA ASP A 61 -4.80 2.89 -17.18
C ASP A 61 -3.66 3.76 -16.63
N GLU A 62 -2.59 3.12 -16.12
CA GLU A 62 -1.42 3.78 -15.53
C GLU A 62 -0.19 2.91 -15.77
N ALA A 63 0.89 3.51 -16.24
CA ALA A 63 2.19 2.87 -16.37
C ALA A 63 3.27 3.79 -15.85
N ALA A 64 4.16 3.24 -15.02
CA ALA A 64 5.34 3.93 -14.52
C ALA A 64 6.52 2.98 -14.54
N GLU A 65 7.67 3.48 -15.00
CA GLU A 65 8.89 2.70 -15.12
C GLU A 65 10.09 3.47 -14.58
N PHE A 66 11.10 2.73 -14.16
CA PHE A 66 12.37 3.27 -13.71
C PHE A 66 13.50 2.33 -14.10
N ASN A 67 14.52 2.89 -14.74
CA ASN A 67 15.75 2.19 -15.07
C ASN A 67 16.86 2.65 -14.11
N ASP A 68 17.31 1.76 -13.24
CA ASP A 68 18.44 2.04 -12.35
C ASP A 68 19.74 1.71 -13.05
N HIS A 69 20.40 2.73 -13.59
CA HIS A 69 21.67 2.60 -14.30
C HIS A 69 22.83 2.13 -13.39
N GLU A 70 22.72 2.30 -12.06
CA GLU A 70 23.75 1.87 -11.12
C GLU A 70 23.75 0.35 -10.94
N THR A 71 22.54 -0.25 -10.87
CA THR A 71 22.37 -1.69 -10.68
C THR A 71 22.08 -2.44 -11.99
N GLY A 72 21.80 -1.73 -13.08
CA GLY A 72 21.34 -2.29 -14.34
C GLY A 72 19.95 -2.93 -14.25
N MET A 73 19.17 -2.59 -13.23
CA MET A 73 17.83 -3.14 -13.01
C MET A 73 16.76 -2.23 -13.60
N PHE A 74 15.79 -2.86 -14.25
CA PHE A 74 14.56 -2.22 -14.72
C PHE A 74 13.41 -2.56 -13.77
N PHE A 75 12.59 -1.55 -13.45
CA PHE A 75 11.40 -1.66 -12.62
C PHE A 75 10.21 -1.07 -13.35
N MET A 76 9.06 -1.72 -13.24
CA MET A 76 7.82 -1.20 -13.83
C MET A 76 6.61 -1.58 -12.98
N ARG A 77 5.66 -0.65 -12.89
CA ARG A 77 4.32 -0.86 -12.35
C ARG A 77 3.32 -0.46 -13.42
N VAL A 78 2.41 -1.37 -13.75
CA VAL A 78 1.33 -1.14 -14.71
C VAL A 78 0.00 -1.46 -14.05
N LYS A 79 -0.93 -0.50 -14.10
CA LYS A 79 -2.33 -0.72 -13.80
C LYS A 79 -3.09 -0.83 -15.11
N PHE A 80 -3.84 -1.92 -15.27
CA PHE A 80 -4.57 -2.19 -16.49
C PHE A 80 -5.92 -2.84 -16.19
N ALA A 81 -6.88 -2.60 -17.06
CA ALA A 81 -8.18 -3.24 -17.05
C ALA A 81 -8.22 -4.30 -18.15
N CYS A 82 -8.81 -5.47 -17.88
CA CYS A 82 -9.05 -6.49 -18.89
C CYS A 82 -10.35 -7.24 -18.64
N SER A 83 -10.86 -7.91 -19.67
CA SER A 83 -12.08 -8.69 -19.61
C SER A 83 -11.89 -10.08 -18.99
N GLN A 84 -10.63 -10.51 -18.79
CA GLN A 84 -10.31 -11.82 -18.22
C GLN A 84 -10.64 -11.86 -16.70
N PRO A 85 -11.60 -12.68 -16.26
CA PRO A 85 -12.07 -12.67 -14.88
C PRO A 85 -11.14 -13.44 -13.92
N SER A 86 -10.27 -14.33 -14.42
CA SER A 86 -9.44 -15.19 -13.59
C SER A 86 -8.01 -14.69 -13.46
N GLN A 87 -7.58 -14.40 -12.23
CA GLN A 87 -6.19 -14.08 -11.90
C GLN A 87 -5.22 -15.21 -12.25
N ASP A 88 -5.63 -16.47 -12.08
CA ASP A 88 -4.77 -17.63 -12.35
C ASP A 88 -4.48 -17.77 -13.85
N ILE A 89 -5.48 -17.49 -14.70
CA ILE A 89 -5.31 -17.47 -16.14
C ILE A 89 -4.35 -16.35 -16.54
N LEU A 90 -4.54 -15.15 -15.99
CA LEU A 90 -3.64 -14.02 -16.27
C LEU A 90 -2.20 -14.32 -15.83
N ARG A 91 -2.02 -14.95 -14.66
CA ARG A 91 -0.69 -15.37 -14.18
C ARG A 91 -0.03 -16.40 -15.10
N ALA A 92 -0.78 -17.40 -15.53
CA ALA A 92 -0.28 -18.43 -16.45
C ALA A 92 0.11 -17.82 -17.80
N GLN A 93 -0.70 -16.91 -18.33
CA GLN A 93 -0.40 -16.21 -19.59
C GLN A 93 0.83 -15.31 -19.45
N PHE A 94 0.90 -14.49 -18.36
CA PHE A 94 2.04 -13.58 -18.17
C PHE A 94 3.37 -14.32 -18.00
N LEU A 95 3.37 -15.52 -17.45
CA LEU A 95 4.57 -16.32 -17.28
C LEU A 95 5.34 -16.51 -18.60
N GLU A 96 4.65 -16.71 -19.72
CA GLU A 96 5.30 -16.88 -21.03
C GLU A 96 5.96 -15.59 -21.52
N PHE A 97 5.41 -14.42 -21.19
CA PHE A 97 6.02 -13.12 -21.48
C PHE A 97 7.17 -12.77 -20.53
N ALA A 98 7.12 -13.25 -19.31
CA ALA A 98 8.12 -12.98 -18.28
C ALA A 98 9.40 -13.82 -18.43
N LYS A 99 9.27 -15.09 -18.82
CA LYS A 99 10.38 -16.05 -18.96
C LYS A 99 11.59 -15.55 -19.76
N PRO A 100 11.44 -14.96 -20.97
CA PRO A 100 12.58 -14.51 -21.77
C PRO A 100 13.44 -13.46 -21.05
N PHE A 101 12.87 -12.75 -20.06
CA PHE A 101 13.51 -11.66 -19.35
C PHE A 101 13.90 -12.01 -17.91
N ASP A 102 13.62 -13.22 -17.44
CA ASP A 102 13.83 -13.64 -16.03
C ASP A 102 13.20 -12.63 -15.06
N MET A 103 11.96 -12.22 -15.36
CA MET A 103 11.27 -11.19 -14.57
C MET A 103 10.84 -11.73 -13.19
N ARG A 104 11.17 -11.00 -12.15
CA ARG A 104 10.46 -11.08 -10.86
C ARG A 104 9.21 -10.21 -10.97
N TRP A 105 8.05 -10.79 -10.77
CA TRP A 105 6.80 -10.08 -10.97
C TRP A 105 5.72 -10.51 -10.00
N GLN A 106 4.75 -9.60 -9.79
CA GLN A 106 3.54 -9.87 -9.01
C GLN A 106 2.34 -9.28 -9.74
N LEU A 107 1.22 -9.99 -9.68
CA LEU A 107 -0.06 -9.56 -10.25
C LEU A 107 -1.11 -9.51 -9.14
N HIS A 108 -1.75 -8.36 -8.98
CA HIS A 108 -2.73 -8.08 -7.94
C HIS A 108 -4.03 -7.52 -8.55
N THR A 109 -5.13 -7.66 -7.82
CA THR A 109 -6.39 -6.95 -8.13
C THR A 109 -6.36 -5.57 -7.49
N SER A 110 -6.61 -4.51 -8.26
CA SER A 110 -6.40 -3.12 -7.79
C SER A 110 -7.39 -2.65 -6.71
N ASN A 111 -8.53 -3.31 -6.56
CA ASN A 111 -9.62 -2.87 -5.66
C ASN A 111 -9.69 -3.71 -4.37
N GLN A 112 -8.65 -4.47 -4.07
CA GLN A 112 -8.61 -5.32 -2.89
C GLN A 112 -7.86 -4.63 -1.76
N SER A 113 -8.53 -4.40 -0.62
CA SER A 113 -7.89 -3.90 0.58
C SER A 113 -6.89 -4.92 1.13
N MET A 114 -5.68 -4.46 1.47
CA MET A 114 -4.60 -5.32 1.95
C MET A 114 -4.80 -5.70 3.42
N PRO A 115 -4.94 -6.99 3.76
CA PRO A 115 -5.04 -7.44 5.15
C PRO A 115 -3.81 -7.02 5.96
N THR A 116 -4.04 -6.28 7.05
CA THR A 116 -2.98 -5.59 7.79
C THR A 116 -3.13 -5.85 9.30
N VAL A 117 -2.00 -6.05 9.98
CA VAL A 117 -1.91 -6.08 11.44
C VAL A 117 -1.02 -4.94 11.90
N LEU A 118 -1.48 -4.18 12.91
CA LEU A 118 -0.74 -3.06 13.48
C LEU A 118 -0.08 -3.47 14.80
N PHE A 119 1.18 -3.11 14.97
CA PHE A 119 1.94 -3.28 16.22
C PHE A 119 2.17 -1.94 16.87
N VAL A 120 1.91 -1.83 18.16
CA VAL A 120 2.06 -0.59 18.92
C VAL A 120 2.64 -0.85 20.31
N SER A 121 3.19 0.18 20.95
CA SER A 121 3.53 0.18 22.39
C SER A 121 2.62 1.17 23.12
N LYS A 122 3.18 2.27 23.66
CA LYS A 122 2.44 3.26 24.44
C LYS A 122 1.98 4.48 23.64
N GLU A 123 2.80 4.89 22.67
CA GLU A 123 2.53 6.07 21.84
C GLU A 123 1.43 5.79 20.83
N GLY A 124 0.33 6.55 20.91
CA GLY A 124 -0.88 6.25 20.14
C GLY A 124 -1.09 7.11 18.88
N HIS A 125 -0.29 8.13 18.62
CA HIS A 125 -0.51 9.07 17.52
C HIS A 125 -0.54 8.38 16.12
N CYS A 126 0.44 7.54 15.83
CA CYS A 126 0.46 6.79 14.57
C CYS A 126 -0.69 5.78 14.46
N LEU A 127 -1.02 5.06 15.54
CA LEU A 127 -2.16 4.15 15.55
C LEU A 127 -3.47 4.89 15.26
N ASN A 128 -3.70 6.01 15.96
CA ASN A 128 -4.92 6.80 15.78
C ASN A 128 -5.06 7.35 14.35
N ASP A 129 -3.98 7.86 13.77
CA ASP A 129 -3.97 8.37 12.39
C ASP A 129 -4.28 7.25 11.37
N LEU A 130 -3.65 6.08 11.51
CA LEU A 130 -3.90 4.95 10.61
C LEU A 130 -5.33 4.42 10.73
N LEU A 131 -5.87 4.29 11.95
CA LEU A 131 -7.26 3.86 12.19
C LEU A 131 -8.26 4.85 11.58
N TYR A 132 -8.04 6.17 11.75
CA TYR A 132 -8.89 7.19 11.16
C TYR A 132 -8.86 7.16 9.64
N ARG A 133 -7.68 7.09 9.01
CA ARG A 133 -7.52 7.04 7.55
C ARG A 133 -8.11 5.77 6.96
N TRP A 134 -7.97 4.65 7.65
CA TRP A 134 -8.60 3.39 7.26
C TRP A 134 -10.12 3.49 7.28
N GLN A 135 -10.70 3.93 8.39
CA GLN A 135 -12.16 4.07 8.53
C GLN A 135 -12.76 5.07 7.53
N SER A 136 -12.03 6.14 7.20
CA SER A 136 -12.44 7.13 6.20
C SER A 136 -12.17 6.73 4.74
N GLY A 137 -11.64 5.52 4.49
CA GLY A 137 -11.39 5.01 3.14
C GLY A 137 -10.17 5.63 2.44
N HIS A 138 -9.30 6.35 3.16
CA HIS A 138 -8.10 6.97 2.59
C HIS A 138 -6.91 5.99 2.46
N LEU A 139 -6.97 4.84 3.15
CA LEU A 139 -5.96 3.78 3.07
C LEU A 139 -6.62 2.49 2.57
N PRO A 140 -6.15 1.89 1.48
CA PRO A 140 -6.68 0.63 0.95
C PRO A 140 -6.12 -0.58 1.71
N ILE A 141 -6.30 -0.58 3.03
CA ILE A 141 -5.93 -1.67 3.95
C ILE A 141 -7.17 -2.22 4.65
N ASP A 142 -7.05 -3.43 5.20
CA ASP A 142 -8.05 -4.09 6.04
C ASP A 142 -7.39 -4.41 7.39
N ILE A 143 -7.61 -3.56 8.40
CA ILE A 143 -6.98 -3.71 9.71
C ILE A 143 -7.68 -4.82 10.49
N ARG A 144 -7.00 -5.97 10.63
CA ARG A 144 -7.57 -7.19 11.23
C ARG A 144 -7.26 -7.36 12.71
N ALA A 145 -6.20 -6.74 13.20
CA ALA A 145 -5.84 -6.75 14.61
C ALA A 145 -4.84 -5.64 14.95
N VAL A 146 -4.83 -5.26 16.22
CA VAL A 146 -3.77 -4.50 16.86
C VAL A 146 -3.07 -5.43 17.85
N ILE A 147 -1.74 -5.48 17.78
CA ILE A 147 -0.86 -6.22 18.71
C ILE A 147 -0.09 -5.21 19.53
N SER A 148 -0.04 -5.40 20.85
CA SER A 148 0.69 -4.50 21.74
C SER A 148 1.36 -5.24 22.89
N ASN A 149 2.48 -4.69 23.36
CA ASN A 149 3.13 -5.09 24.61
C ASN A 149 2.70 -4.25 25.82
N HIS A 150 1.70 -3.36 25.64
CA HIS A 150 1.05 -2.54 26.66
C HIS A 150 -0.46 -2.49 26.42
N ARG A 151 -1.25 -2.18 27.47
CA ARG A 151 -2.72 -2.07 27.34
C ARG A 151 -3.24 -0.67 27.12
N ASP A 152 -2.35 0.34 27.10
CA ASP A 152 -2.69 1.76 27.06
C ASP A 152 -3.60 2.13 25.89
N LEU A 153 -3.48 1.43 24.76
CA LEU A 153 -4.21 1.71 23.51
C LEU A 153 -5.36 0.76 23.22
N GLU A 154 -5.72 -0.11 24.18
CA GLU A 154 -6.82 -1.09 24.01
C GLU A 154 -8.17 -0.39 23.75
N GLN A 155 -8.47 0.69 24.49
CA GLN A 155 -9.70 1.47 24.30
C GLN A 155 -9.71 2.21 22.95
N LEU A 156 -8.55 2.65 22.47
CA LEU A 156 -8.45 3.29 21.15
C LEU A 156 -8.79 2.30 20.04
N ALA A 157 -8.25 1.09 20.07
CA ALA A 157 -8.60 0.03 19.11
C ALA A 157 -10.08 -0.35 19.18
N ALA A 158 -10.65 -0.43 20.38
CA ALA A 158 -12.06 -0.76 20.61
C ALA A 158 -13.01 0.26 19.99
N LYS A 159 -12.70 1.58 19.99
CA LYS A 159 -13.48 2.62 19.30
C LYS A 159 -13.67 2.36 17.81
N TYR A 160 -12.69 1.75 17.19
CA TYR A 160 -12.71 1.38 15.76
C TYR A 160 -13.14 -0.07 15.53
N GLN A 161 -13.57 -0.77 16.58
CA GLN A 161 -14.00 -2.19 16.54
C GLN A 161 -12.90 -3.14 16.04
N VAL A 162 -11.63 -2.79 16.24
CA VAL A 162 -10.49 -3.62 15.87
C VAL A 162 -10.08 -4.50 17.04
N PRO A 163 -9.94 -5.83 16.85
CA PRO A 163 -9.46 -6.74 17.89
C PRO A 163 -8.08 -6.31 18.42
N PHE A 164 -7.93 -6.24 19.74
CA PHE A 164 -6.70 -5.89 20.41
C PHE A 164 -6.11 -7.11 21.13
N HIS A 165 -4.82 -7.39 20.89
CA HIS A 165 -4.11 -8.52 21.46
C HIS A 165 -2.91 -8.03 22.29
N TYR A 166 -2.96 -8.28 23.57
CA TYR A 166 -1.88 -7.93 24.49
C TYR A 166 -0.91 -9.09 24.68
N PHE A 167 0.37 -8.83 24.48
CA PHE A 167 1.46 -9.77 24.71
C PHE A 167 2.53 -9.13 25.60
N ALA A 168 2.60 -9.52 26.86
CA ALA A 168 3.67 -9.08 27.74
C ALA A 168 5.01 -9.67 27.28
N ILE A 169 5.98 -8.80 27.01
CA ILE A 169 7.30 -9.19 26.52
C ILE A 169 8.35 -8.89 27.57
N THR A 170 9.15 -9.91 27.87
CA THR A 170 10.39 -9.83 28.66
C THR A 170 11.52 -10.47 27.88
N PRO A 171 12.79 -10.23 28.23
CA PRO A 171 13.90 -10.91 27.56
C PRO A 171 13.77 -12.46 27.57
N ALA A 172 13.24 -13.02 28.66
CA ALA A 172 13.06 -14.47 28.81
C ALA A 172 11.90 -15.05 27.97
N THR A 173 10.84 -14.25 27.71
CA THR A 173 9.64 -14.70 27.00
C THR A 173 9.63 -14.31 25.54
N LYS A 174 10.57 -13.49 25.09
CA LYS A 174 10.55 -12.86 23.75
C LYS A 174 10.35 -13.87 22.62
N THR A 175 11.13 -14.95 22.56
CA THR A 175 11.04 -15.95 21.50
C THR A 175 9.67 -16.61 21.42
N VAL A 176 9.10 -16.98 22.58
CA VAL A 176 7.77 -17.62 22.64
C VAL A 176 6.69 -16.61 22.24
N VAL A 177 6.78 -15.38 22.72
CA VAL A 177 5.81 -14.32 22.40
C VAL A 177 5.86 -13.96 20.91
N GLU A 178 7.04 -13.83 20.31
CA GLU A 178 7.16 -13.57 18.88
C GLU A 178 6.61 -14.72 18.02
N ALA A 179 6.77 -15.98 18.45
CA ALA A 179 6.13 -17.10 17.78
C ALA A 179 4.59 -17.03 17.86
N GLN A 180 4.03 -16.62 19.01
CA GLN A 180 2.57 -16.41 19.16
C GLN A 180 2.08 -15.24 18.32
N GLN A 181 2.82 -14.14 18.27
CA GLN A 181 2.52 -12.98 17.41
C GLN A 181 2.53 -13.37 15.94
N TYR A 182 3.54 -14.14 15.50
CA TYR A 182 3.60 -14.63 14.13
C TYR A 182 2.42 -15.57 13.79
N ALA A 183 2.09 -16.49 14.68
CA ALA A 183 0.92 -17.35 14.50
C ALA A 183 -0.39 -16.55 14.37
N LEU A 184 -0.52 -15.45 15.13
CA LEU A 184 -1.67 -14.53 15.02
C LEU A 184 -1.66 -13.80 13.67
N ILE A 185 -0.52 -13.28 13.20
CA ILE A 185 -0.38 -12.65 11.88
C ILE A 185 -0.86 -13.60 10.79
N GLU A 186 -0.40 -14.85 10.80
CA GLU A 186 -0.79 -15.86 9.80
C GLU A 186 -2.27 -16.23 9.92
N SER A 187 -2.81 -16.40 11.13
CA SER A 187 -4.23 -16.71 11.35
C SER A 187 -5.16 -15.61 10.86
N LYS A 188 -4.70 -14.36 10.84
CA LYS A 188 -5.42 -13.21 10.27
C LYS A 188 -5.25 -13.08 8.76
N GLY A 189 -4.40 -13.91 8.13
CA GLY A 189 -4.04 -13.80 6.72
C GLY A 189 -3.42 -12.45 6.39
N ALA A 190 -2.68 -11.83 7.33
CA ALA A 190 -2.12 -10.51 7.14
C ALA A 190 -1.01 -10.52 6.09
N GLN A 191 -1.13 -9.63 5.13
CA GLN A 191 -0.13 -9.40 4.08
C GLN A 191 0.83 -8.26 4.44
N LEU A 192 0.41 -7.36 5.32
CA LEU A 192 1.20 -6.25 5.82
C LEU A 192 1.20 -6.22 7.35
N VAL A 193 2.38 -5.99 7.91
CA VAL A 193 2.60 -5.69 9.33
C VAL A 193 3.13 -4.26 9.44
N VAL A 194 2.52 -3.43 10.28
CA VAL A 194 2.95 -2.05 10.48
C VAL A 194 3.37 -1.85 11.94
N LEU A 195 4.63 -1.53 12.17
CA LEU A 195 5.15 -1.16 13.48
C LEU A 195 4.91 0.34 13.70
N ALA A 196 3.72 0.67 14.22
CA ALA A 196 3.28 2.04 14.50
C ALA A 196 3.74 2.46 15.90
N ARG A 197 5.01 2.76 16.08
CA ARG A 197 5.67 3.04 17.36
C ARG A 197 5.71 1.80 18.29
N TYR A 198 6.02 0.65 17.72
CA TYR A 198 6.29 -0.56 18.48
C TYR A 198 7.73 -0.57 18.99
N MET A 199 7.92 -0.31 20.28
CA MET A 199 9.22 -0.08 20.90
C MET A 199 9.93 -1.37 21.32
N GLN A 200 9.79 -2.43 20.52
CA GLN A 200 10.50 -3.70 20.69
C GLN A 200 11.30 -4.01 19.42
N VAL A 201 12.56 -4.35 19.58
CA VAL A 201 13.39 -4.85 18.46
C VAL A 201 12.92 -6.26 18.12
N LEU A 202 12.53 -6.53 16.89
CA LEU A 202 12.16 -7.88 16.45
C LEU A 202 13.39 -8.78 16.35
N SER A 203 13.20 -10.08 16.62
CA SER A 203 14.28 -11.06 16.41
C SER A 203 14.60 -11.22 14.92
N ALA A 204 15.80 -11.68 14.61
CA ALA A 204 16.21 -11.98 13.24
C ALA A 204 15.29 -13.03 12.58
N ASP A 205 14.80 -14.02 13.34
CA ASP A 205 13.86 -15.03 12.87
C ASP A 205 12.52 -14.41 12.46
N LEU A 206 11.94 -13.53 13.28
CA LEU A 206 10.69 -12.85 12.96
C LEU A 206 10.88 -11.89 11.78
N CYS A 207 11.98 -11.14 11.73
CA CYS A 207 12.31 -10.27 10.60
C CYS A 207 12.41 -11.07 9.28
N ALA A 208 13.06 -12.25 9.29
CA ALA A 208 13.16 -13.11 8.12
C ALA A 208 11.80 -13.60 7.61
N LYS A 209 10.85 -13.91 8.52
CA LYS A 209 9.48 -14.30 8.17
C LYS A 209 8.64 -13.14 7.62
N LEU A 210 9.03 -11.91 7.91
CA LEU A 210 8.30 -10.69 7.53
C LEU A 210 9.00 -9.87 6.45
N VAL A 211 10.01 -10.42 5.77
CA VAL A 211 10.75 -9.73 4.71
C VAL A 211 9.81 -9.14 3.66
N GLY A 212 9.97 -7.83 3.38
CA GLY A 212 9.22 -7.09 2.38
C GLY A 212 7.75 -6.82 2.73
N ARG A 213 7.26 -7.28 3.91
CA ARG A 213 5.88 -7.07 4.36
C ARG A 213 5.76 -6.50 5.78
N ALA A 214 6.84 -5.99 6.35
CA ALA A 214 6.81 -5.26 7.62
C ALA A 214 7.39 -3.86 7.44
N ILE A 215 6.63 -2.84 7.82
CA ILE A 215 7.01 -1.43 7.76
C ILE A 215 7.15 -0.89 9.17
N ASN A 216 8.27 -0.24 9.47
CA ASN A 216 8.51 0.48 10.72
C ASN A 216 8.50 1.98 10.50
N ILE A 217 7.99 2.73 11.47
CA ILE A 217 8.22 4.18 11.58
C ILE A 217 9.31 4.44 12.60
N HIS A 218 10.38 5.06 12.15
CA HIS A 218 11.47 5.54 12.99
C HIS A 218 11.37 7.06 13.16
N HIS A 219 11.45 7.52 14.40
CA HIS A 219 11.21 8.90 14.80
C HIS A 219 12.44 9.80 14.63
N SER A 220 13.22 9.59 13.56
CA SER A 220 14.28 10.49 13.12
C SER A 220 14.50 10.36 11.60
N PHE A 221 15.23 11.32 11.05
CA PHE A 221 15.69 11.27 9.67
C PHE A 221 16.94 10.38 9.59
N LEU A 222 16.75 9.10 9.21
CA LEU A 222 17.86 8.16 9.07
C LEU A 222 18.84 8.61 7.96
N PRO A 223 20.15 8.39 8.15
CA PRO A 223 20.82 7.61 9.21
C PRO A 223 21.13 8.37 10.49
N SER A 224 20.62 9.59 10.69
CA SER A 224 20.88 10.43 11.85
C SER A 224 20.08 10.02 13.08
N PHE A 225 20.64 10.25 14.28
CA PHE A 225 19.96 10.07 15.58
C PHE A 225 19.36 8.65 15.77
N LYS A 226 20.14 7.62 15.47
CA LYS A 226 19.79 6.25 15.83
C LYS A 226 19.74 6.07 17.35
N GLY A 227 18.80 5.23 17.83
CA GLY A 227 18.70 4.86 19.24
C GLY A 227 17.59 5.59 20.00
N ALA A 228 17.71 5.66 21.34
CA ALA A 228 16.65 6.19 22.22
C ALA A 228 16.61 7.72 22.26
N ASN A 229 15.39 8.27 22.43
CA ASN A 229 15.12 9.71 22.65
C ASN A 229 15.69 10.67 21.59
N PRO A 230 15.49 10.44 20.26
CA PRO A 230 16.08 11.28 19.23
C PRO A 230 15.59 12.74 19.28
N TYR A 231 14.36 13.02 19.70
CA TYR A 231 13.87 14.40 19.86
C TYR A 231 14.63 15.15 20.95
N GLN A 232 14.95 14.49 22.07
CA GLN A 232 15.74 15.11 23.14
C GLN A 232 17.16 15.39 22.67
N GLN A 233 17.77 14.46 21.93
CA GLN A 233 19.08 14.66 21.31
C GLN A 233 19.06 15.81 20.30
N ALA A 234 18.04 15.86 19.43
CA ALA A 234 17.86 16.91 18.43
C ALA A 234 17.68 18.30 19.06
N HIS A 235 16.84 18.39 20.09
CA HIS A 235 16.62 19.64 20.84
C HIS A 235 17.93 20.11 21.52
N HIS A 236 18.62 19.23 22.21
CA HIS A 236 19.89 19.58 22.89
C HIS A 236 20.98 20.00 21.91
N ARG A 237 21.01 19.42 20.71
CA ARG A 237 21.94 19.76 19.64
C ARG A 237 21.58 21.06 18.92
N GLY A 238 20.35 21.58 19.13
CA GLY A 238 19.86 22.78 18.44
C GLY A 238 19.73 22.60 16.93
N VAL A 239 19.28 21.43 16.47
CA VAL A 239 19.09 21.13 15.05
C VAL A 239 18.07 22.06 14.41
N LYS A 240 18.14 22.25 13.10
CA LYS A 240 17.22 23.10 12.34
C LYS A 240 16.16 22.33 11.58
N GLN A 241 16.22 21.01 11.66
CA GLN A 241 15.23 20.09 11.09
C GLN A 241 15.12 18.84 11.99
N CYS A 242 13.91 18.36 12.19
CA CYS A 242 13.63 17.02 12.70
C CYS A 242 12.84 16.26 11.63
N GLY A 243 12.81 14.95 11.69
CA GLY A 243 12.12 14.17 10.67
C GLY A 243 11.76 12.79 11.13
N ALA A 244 11.13 12.06 10.25
CA ALA A 244 10.74 10.66 10.44
C ALA A 244 11.08 9.83 9.19
N THR A 245 11.25 8.52 9.39
CA THR A 245 11.58 7.58 8.33
C THR A 245 10.70 6.35 8.43
N ALA A 246 9.97 6.01 7.36
CA ALA A 246 9.32 4.73 7.20
C ALA A 246 10.18 3.83 6.32
N HIS A 247 10.48 2.64 6.81
CA HIS A 247 11.35 1.68 6.12
C HIS A 247 10.86 0.25 6.31
N TYR A 248 11.27 -0.65 5.43
CA TYR A 248 11.05 -2.07 5.66
C TYR A 248 11.89 -2.57 6.83
N VAL A 249 11.33 -3.50 7.60
CA VAL A 249 12.04 -4.13 8.72
C VAL A 249 13.02 -5.16 8.21
N THR A 250 14.24 -5.12 8.74
CA THR A 250 15.31 -6.10 8.53
C THR A 250 15.89 -6.54 9.88
N ALA A 251 16.78 -7.51 9.86
CA ALA A 251 17.47 -7.93 11.09
C ALA A 251 18.40 -6.85 11.68
N GLY A 252 18.88 -5.91 10.85
CA GLY A 252 19.62 -4.74 11.29
C GLY A 252 18.65 -3.69 11.89
N LEU A 253 19.00 -3.14 13.03
CA LEU A 253 18.19 -2.10 13.68
C LEU A 253 18.17 -0.83 12.82
N ASP A 254 16.97 -0.41 12.42
CA ASP A 254 16.72 0.79 11.62
C ASP A 254 17.58 0.89 10.35
N ASP A 255 17.82 -0.27 9.69
CA ASP A 255 18.77 -0.41 8.57
C ASP A 255 18.11 -0.97 7.30
N GLY A 256 16.80 -1.06 7.28
CA GLY A 256 16.05 -1.59 6.13
C GLY A 256 15.81 -0.56 5.02
N PRO A 257 15.41 -1.01 3.82
CA PRO A 257 15.14 -0.13 2.69
C PRO A 257 14.11 0.93 3.02
N ILE A 258 14.46 2.19 2.79
CA ILE A 258 13.62 3.36 3.10
C ILE A 258 12.50 3.48 2.07
N ILE A 259 11.26 3.66 2.54
CA ILE A 259 10.08 3.85 1.69
C ILE A 259 9.74 5.34 1.57
N GLU A 260 9.72 6.05 2.71
CA GLU A 260 9.38 7.47 2.77
C GLU A 260 10.13 8.15 3.91
N GLN A 261 10.49 9.40 3.68
CA GLN A 261 11.05 10.29 4.69
C GLN A 261 10.46 11.68 4.55
N ASP A 262 10.31 12.37 5.67
CA ASP A 262 9.95 13.78 5.67
C ASP A 262 10.65 14.51 6.83
N VAL A 263 10.78 15.84 6.69
CA VAL A 263 11.41 16.70 7.67
C VAL A 263 10.55 17.92 7.97
N ALA A 264 10.56 18.32 9.22
CA ALA A 264 9.93 19.55 9.69
C ALA A 264 11.00 20.55 10.15
N ARG A 265 10.78 21.84 9.86
CA ARG A 265 11.66 22.92 10.33
C ARG A 265 11.53 23.10 11.82
N THR A 266 12.67 23.31 12.48
CA THR A 266 12.75 23.63 13.90
C THR A 266 13.57 24.91 14.10
N ASP A 267 13.32 25.62 15.18
CA ASP A 267 14.08 26.80 15.55
C ASP A 267 14.46 26.82 17.04
N HIS A 268 15.19 27.82 17.46
CA HIS A 268 15.71 27.95 18.82
C HIS A 268 14.66 28.34 19.86
N SER A 269 13.47 28.78 19.44
CA SER A 269 12.37 29.17 20.33
C SER A 269 11.45 27.99 20.68
N MET A 270 11.57 26.88 19.95
CA MET A 270 10.75 25.69 20.20
C MET A 270 11.14 24.98 21.48
N SER A 271 10.15 24.71 22.34
CA SER A 271 10.32 23.83 23.48
C SER A 271 10.50 22.37 23.00
N LEU A 272 11.05 21.53 23.88
CA LEU A 272 11.14 20.09 23.63
C LEU A 272 9.75 19.46 23.33
N GLU A 273 8.72 19.90 24.06
CA GLU A 273 7.34 19.44 23.88
C GLU A 273 6.79 19.83 22.50
N SER A 274 7.00 21.06 22.05
CA SER A 274 6.62 21.51 20.70
C SER A 274 7.34 20.72 19.61
N LEU A 275 8.63 20.42 19.84
CA LEU A 275 9.41 19.59 18.91
C LEU A 275 8.87 18.16 18.81
N ILE A 276 8.50 17.56 19.94
CA ILE A 276 7.91 16.22 19.99
C ILE A 276 6.56 16.20 19.24
N THR A 277 5.69 17.19 19.50
CA THR A 277 4.39 17.31 18.82
C THR A 277 4.56 17.39 17.31
N GLN A 278 5.44 18.25 16.83
CA GLN A 278 5.74 18.38 15.41
C GLN A 278 6.34 17.08 14.82
N GLY A 279 7.16 16.40 15.61
CA GLY A 279 7.71 15.10 15.24
C GLY A 279 6.63 14.03 15.07
N HIS A 280 5.67 13.97 16.01
CA HIS A 280 4.54 13.05 15.93
C HIS A 280 3.69 13.28 14.68
N ASP A 281 3.42 14.54 14.31
CA ASP A 281 2.70 14.87 13.08
C ASP A 281 3.44 14.38 11.83
N THR A 282 4.77 14.57 11.81
CA THR A 282 5.64 14.09 10.72
C THR A 282 5.63 12.56 10.64
N GLU A 283 5.74 11.86 11.79
CA GLU A 283 5.67 10.40 11.86
C GLU A 283 4.34 9.87 11.29
N CYS A 284 3.20 10.47 11.66
CA CYS A 284 1.89 10.09 11.14
C CYS A 284 1.83 10.21 9.61
N GLN A 285 2.29 11.32 9.06
CA GLN A 285 2.25 11.55 7.62
C GLN A 285 3.16 10.60 6.84
N VAL A 286 4.39 10.41 7.31
CA VAL A 286 5.39 9.53 6.70
C VAL A 286 4.89 8.06 6.71
N LEU A 287 4.40 7.60 7.87
CA LEU A 287 3.90 6.24 7.98
C LEU A 287 2.66 6.00 7.11
N ALA A 288 1.71 6.94 7.12
CA ALA A 288 0.49 6.82 6.31
C ALA A 288 0.81 6.77 4.81
N ARG A 289 1.75 7.60 4.31
CA ARG A 289 2.20 7.56 2.91
C ARG A 289 2.86 6.24 2.56
N ALA A 290 3.78 5.75 3.42
CA ALA A 290 4.47 4.47 3.20
C ALA A 290 3.50 3.29 3.16
N VAL A 291 2.55 3.22 4.10
CA VAL A 291 1.49 2.20 4.14
C VAL A 291 0.62 2.27 2.89
N LYS A 292 0.21 3.47 2.46
CA LYS A 292 -0.59 3.67 1.26
C LYS A 292 0.14 3.17 0.01
N TRP A 293 1.38 3.60 -0.22
CA TRP A 293 2.13 3.18 -1.41
C TRP A 293 2.42 1.69 -1.42
N HIS A 294 2.71 1.10 -0.25
CA HIS A 294 2.87 -0.35 -0.16
C HIS A 294 1.57 -1.08 -0.52
N SER A 295 0.44 -0.69 0.08
CA SER A 295 -0.85 -1.33 -0.16
C SER A 295 -1.40 -1.11 -1.58
N GLU A 296 -0.95 -0.06 -2.27
CA GLU A 296 -1.21 0.19 -3.70
C GLU A 296 -0.18 -0.48 -4.63
N HIS A 297 0.72 -1.32 -4.09
CA HIS A 297 1.80 -1.98 -4.84
C HIS A 297 2.67 -1.01 -5.62
N ARG A 298 2.99 0.15 -5.03
CA ARG A 298 3.84 1.20 -5.61
C ARG A 298 5.30 1.12 -5.19
N VAL A 299 5.65 0.23 -4.26
CA VAL A 299 7.00 0.12 -3.69
C VAL A 299 7.66 -1.18 -4.14
N LEU A 300 8.75 -1.07 -4.88
CA LEU A 300 9.58 -2.20 -5.30
C LEU A 300 10.94 -2.12 -4.63
N VAL A 301 11.41 -3.25 -4.07
CA VAL A 301 12.72 -3.30 -3.39
C VAL A 301 13.83 -3.49 -4.42
N ASN A 302 14.88 -2.67 -4.31
CA ASN A 302 16.10 -2.71 -5.09
C ASN A 302 17.34 -2.79 -4.18
N GLY A 303 17.68 -3.98 -3.73
CA GLY A 303 18.75 -4.17 -2.74
C GLY A 303 18.43 -3.45 -1.42
N GLN A 304 19.24 -2.47 -1.06
CA GLN A 304 19.04 -1.63 0.14
C GLN A 304 18.22 -0.36 -0.12
N LYS A 305 17.72 -0.19 -1.35
CA LYS A 305 16.91 0.96 -1.76
C LYS A 305 15.49 0.51 -2.09
N THR A 306 14.59 1.47 -2.24
CA THR A 306 13.27 1.22 -2.84
C THR A 306 13.08 2.09 -4.08
N VAL A 307 12.32 1.58 -5.03
CA VAL A 307 11.73 2.35 -6.13
C VAL A 307 10.26 2.59 -5.77
N VAL A 308 9.86 3.85 -5.67
CA VAL A 308 8.50 4.24 -5.28
C VAL A 308 7.83 4.98 -6.43
N PHE A 309 6.82 4.40 -7.00
CA PHE A 309 5.99 5.00 -8.06
C PHE A 309 4.85 5.83 -7.42
N LYS A 310 5.06 7.15 -7.30
CA LYS A 310 4.13 8.10 -6.68
C LYS A 310 2.96 8.47 -7.57
#